data_18ccb987fd402039157a3a4adf7f41e7
#
_entry.id   18ccb987fd402039157a3a4adf7f41e7
#
_cell.length_a   1.000
_cell.length_b   1.000
_cell.length_c   1.000
_cell.angle_alpha   90.00
_cell.angle_beta   90.00
_cell.angle_gamma   90.00
#
_symmetry.space_group_name_H-M   'P 1'
#
loop_
_entity.id
_entity.type
_entity.pdbx_description
1 polymer ?
#
loop_
_entity_poly.entity_id
_entity_poly.type
_entity_poly.pdbx_seq_one_letter_code
_entity_poly.pdbx_strand_id
1 'polypeptide(L)'
;MNGPTTITELTLFITIALAALTLVLPRKYLLLPYVVGACFAPADQTVMVGELDFQVLRILVLVGMLRLAIRSEIVPIRWNRFDKLLLAWFVVGSVIYVLQWRSMGAFINRSGRFVEWMCLYWVFRQSVRSWRDLRFAYVLLAVCALAMLPFVALEWATGTNPFAVLGRVVTDVREGQYRCQATFPHAIMMGLFWATLVPLFVGFARQQTQRRLLFWAAVAASTFMVMVTRSSTPVLTLAAVGVLLAAFPLRRYTSTAAWGVVALVIALHIVMNGPVWTLVARVGVISGSTGWHRYALIDAAIRHASEWMLLGTRETGSWGWGLEDITNQYILEGVRGGAVTLVLFCIILFVGARAAVRLSVRWQDKRESYLAWGVFVTIIGHCLSFIGVSYFGQIAMIWYLLLASVAFLYGQVHEAPKPVPRRAVVARTQHAY
;
A
#
# COMPACT_ATOMS: atom_id res chain seq x y z
N MET A 1 11.94 0.64 18.54
CA MET A 1 10.74 1.47 18.23
C MET A 1 10.21 2.03 19.54
N ASN A 2 10.00 3.35 19.64
CA ASN A 2 9.33 3.92 20.81
C ASN A 2 7.91 3.35 20.85
N GLY A 3 7.44 2.94 22.04
CA GLY A 3 6.09 2.42 22.23
C GLY A 3 5.00 3.43 21.83
N PRO A 4 3.74 3.00 21.77
CA PRO A 4 2.63 3.90 21.47
C PRO A 4 2.60 5.04 22.48
N THR A 5 2.48 6.28 21.99
CA THR A 5 2.37 7.47 22.82
C THR A 5 0.89 7.81 23.02
N THR A 6 0.56 8.30 24.20
CA THR A 6 -0.80 8.81 24.49
C THR A 6 -1.13 9.95 23.52
N ILE A 7 -2.37 9.96 23.03
CA ILE A 7 -2.84 10.97 22.10
C ILE A 7 -2.80 12.37 22.73
N THR A 8 -2.25 13.34 22.00
CA THR A 8 -2.27 14.74 22.44
C THR A 8 -3.67 15.34 22.24
N GLU A 9 -4.00 16.40 23.01
CA GLU A 9 -5.29 17.08 22.92
C GLU A 9 -5.57 17.57 21.48
N LEU A 10 -4.55 18.13 20.81
CA LEU A 10 -4.68 18.61 19.44
C LEU A 10 -4.95 17.47 18.45
N THR A 11 -4.25 16.34 18.57
CA THR A 11 -4.49 15.16 17.73
C THR A 11 -5.86 14.55 18.03
N LEU A 12 -6.30 14.55 19.28
CA LEU A 12 -7.64 14.11 19.66
C LEU A 12 -8.71 15.00 19.01
N PHE A 13 -8.55 16.32 19.08
CA PHE A 13 -9.46 17.28 18.41
C PHE A 13 -9.53 17.02 16.91
N ILE A 14 -8.37 16.87 16.24
CA ILE A 14 -8.32 16.52 14.81
C ILE A 14 -9.05 15.19 14.54
N THR A 15 -8.84 14.19 15.38
CA THR A 15 -9.50 12.88 15.25
C THR A 15 -11.01 12.98 15.36
N ILE A 16 -11.51 13.74 16.34
CA ILE A 16 -12.94 13.99 16.53
C ILE A 16 -13.51 14.75 15.32
N ALA A 17 -12.81 15.78 14.83
CA ALA A 17 -13.23 16.54 13.64
C ALA A 17 -13.30 15.64 12.39
N LEU A 18 -12.30 14.79 12.16
CA LEU A 18 -12.29 13.83 11.05
C LEU A 18 -13.40 12.77 11.19
N ALA A 19 -13.66 12.31 12.41
CA ALA A 19 -14.76 11.39 12.71
C ALA A 19 -16.14 12.04 12.43
N ALA A 20 -16.34 13.29 12.88
CA ALA A 20 -17.53 14.06 12.58
C ALA A 20 -17.71 14.29 11.06
N LEU A 21 -16.63 14.65 10.35
CA LEU A 21 -16.65 14.76 8.89
C LEU A 21 -16.99 13.43 8.22
N THR A 22 -16.47 12.31 8.76
CA THR A 22 -16.82 10.97 8.27
C THR A 22 -18.31 10.72 8.38
N LEU A 23 -19.01 11.17 9.42
CA LEU A 23 -20.44 11.01 9.60
C LEU A 23 -21.28 11.97 8.76
N VAL A 24 -20.85 13.23 8.61
CA VAL A 24 -21.69 14.32 8.05
C VAL A 24 -21.54 14.46 6.54
N LEU A 25 -20.34 14.33 5.98
CA LEU A 25 -20.07 14.58 4.57
C LEU A 25 -20.94 13.74 3.64
N PRO A 26 -21.34 14.23 2.46
CA PRO A 26 -21.93 13.40 1.42
C PRO A 26 -21.03 12.22 1.03
N ARG A 27 -21.61 11.07 0.64
CA ARG A 27 -20.88 9.84 0.30
C ARG A 27 -19.69 10.05 -0.64
N LYS A 28 -19.85 10.92 -1.64
CA LYS A 28 -18.79 11.23 -2.62
C LYS A 28 -17.48 11.75 -1.99
N TYR A 29 -17.54 12.23 -0.75
CA TYR A 29 -16.39 12.75 0.00
C TYR A 29 -15.96 11.82 1.14
N LEU A 30 -16.51 10.61 1.23
CA LEU A 30 -16.22 9.67 2.32
C LEU A 30 -14.72 9.35 2.46
N LEU A 31 -13.96 9.35 1.36
CA LEU A 31 -12.53 9.08 1.39
C LEU A 31 -11.68 10.25 1.96
N LEU A 32 -12.25 11.47 2.03
CA LEU A 32 -11.51 12.65 2.47
C LEU A 32 -10.97 12.53 3.90
N PRO A 33 -11.77 12.18 4.93
CA PRO A 33 -11.24 12.06 6.30
C PRO A 33 -10.14 11.03 6.44
N TYR A 34 -10.21 9.92 5.70
CA TYR A 34 -9.19 8.85 5.73
C TYR A 34 -7.87 9.31 5.12
N VAL A 35 -7.94 9.95 3.96
CA VAL A 35 -6.74 10.43 3.26
C VAL A 35 -6.08 11.55 4.04
N VAL A 36 -6.87 12.51 4.54
CA VAL A 36 -6.35 13.61 5.38
C VAL A 36 -5.78 13.05 6.68
N GLY A 37 -6.50 12.15 7.35
CA GLY A 37 -6.03 11.49 8.57
C GLY A 37 -4.71 10.74 8.36
N ALA A 38 -4.58 9.98 7.27
CA ALA A 38 -3.35 9.27 6.96
C ALA A 38 -2.17 10.21 6.62
N CYS A 39 -2.43 11.36 6.00
CA CYS A 39 -1.37 12.30 5.66
C CYS A 39 -0.95 13.19 6.85
N PHE A 40 -1.90 13.62 7.69
CA PHE A 40 -1.66 14.70 8.65
C PHE A 40 -1.79 14.29 10.12
N ALA A 41 -2.31 13.10 10.45
CA ALA A 41 -2.35 12.62 11.83
C ALA A 41 -1.20 11.64 12.10
N PRO A 42 -0.46 11.79 13.24
CA PRO A 42 0.59 10.85 13.62
C PRO A 42 0.02 9.44 13.88
N ALA A 43 0.66 8.41 13.30
CA ALA A 43 0.18 7.03 13.40
C ALA A 43 0.54 6.31 14.70
N ASP A 44 1.50 6.84 15.43
CA ASP A 44 2.02 6.26 16.68
C ASP A 44 1.26 6.73 17.93
N GLN A 45 0.30 7.65 17.77
CA GLN A 45 -0.56 8.09 18.84
C GLN A 45 -1.80 7.20 18.96
N THR A 46 -2.12 6.84 20.20
CA THR A 46 -3.22 5.93 20.53
C THR A 46 -4.09 6.47 21.65
N VAL A 47 -5.39 6.18 21.56
CA VAL A 47 -6.34 6.28 22.65
C VAL A 47 -6.45 4.89 23.27
N MET A 48 -6.11 4.75 24.55
CA MET A 48 -6.27 3.50 25.28
C MET A 48 -7.71 3.41 25.81
N VAL A 49 -8.40 2.32 25.49
CA VAL A 49 -9.72 2.00 26.04
C VAL A 49 -9.61 0.58 26.66
N GLY A 50 -9.40 0.53 27.95
CA GLY A 50 -9.01 -0.71 28.64
C GLY A 50 -7.64 -1.19 28.14
N GLU A 51 -7.58 -2.42 27.66
CA GLU A 51 -6.36 -3.02 27.08
C GLU A 51 -6.22 -2.81 25.56
N LEU A 52 -7.17 -2.12 24.96
CA LEU A 52 -7.19 -1.92 23.51
C LEU A 52 -6.62 -0.55 23.14
N ASP A 53 -5.71 -0.55 22.18
CA ASP A 53 -5.12 0.65 21.58
C ASP A 53 -5.88 1.09 20.33
N PHE A 54 -6.35 2.32 20.29
CA PHE A 54 -7.06 2.88 19.13
C PHE A 54 -6.23 3.98 18.48
N GLN A 55 -5.61 3.64 17.37
CA GLN A 55 -4.96 4.61 16.48
C GLN A 55 -6.00 5.45 15.72
N VAL A 56 -5.64 6.65 15.28
CA VAL A 56 -6.53 7.57 14.56
C VAL A 56 -7.26 6.87 13.39
N LEU A 57 -6.53 6.13 12.54
CA LEU A 57 -7.14 5.42 11.41
C LEU A 57 -8.12 4.34 11.85
N ARG A 58 -7.86 3.63 12.95
CA ARG A 58 -8.76 2.62 13.51
C ARG A 58 -10.08 3.25 13.97
N ILE A 59 -10.01 4.41 14.62
CA ILE A 59 -11.19 5.17 15.02
C ILE A 59 -12.01 5.56 13.79
N LEU A 60 -11.36 6.12 12.75
CA LEU A 60 -12.03 6.51 11.52
C LEU A 60 -12.68 5.32 10.80
N VAL A 61 -12.04 4.15 10.80
CA VAL A 61 -12.60 2.92 10.21
C VAL A 61 -13.89 2.52 10.93
N LEU A 62 -13.89 2.50 12.26
CA LEU A 62 -15.07 2.15 13.05
C LEU A 62 -16.22 3.16 12.82
N VAL A 63 -15.90 4.45 12.80
CA VAL A 63 -16.89 5.51 12.50
C VAL A 63 -17.44 5.37 11.08
N GLY A 64 -16.59 5.01 10.12
CA GLY A 64 -17.02 4.76 8.74
C GLY A 64 -17.94 3.55 8.61
N MET A 65 -17.64 2.47 9.32
CA MET A 65 -18.53 1.29 9.38
C MET A 65 -19.88 1.65 9.99
N LEU A 66 -19.86 2.38 11.11
CA LEU A 66 -21.06 2.88 11.77
C LEU A 66 -21.90 3.74 10.80
N ARG A 67 -21.26 4.68 10.10
CA ARG A 67 -21.92 5.49 9.08
C ARG A 67 -22.58 4.66 8.00
N LEU A 68 -21.82 3.70 7.40
CA LEU A 68 -22.36 2.86 6.33
C LEU A 68 -23.63 2.12 6.78
N ALA A 69 -23.67 1.68 8.05
CA ALA A 69 -24.84 1.02 8.65
C ALA A 69 -26.00 1.99 8.88
N ILE A 70 -25.77 3.13 9.58
CA ILE A 70 -26.82 4.09 9.94
C ILE A 70 -27.44 4.76 8.71
N ARG A 71 -26.64 5.12 7.71
CA ARG A 71 -27.11 5.80 6.51
C ARG A 71 -27.61 4.87 5.41
N SER A 72 -27.61 3.55 5.66
CA SER A 72 -27.96 2.54 4.65
C SER A 72 -27.20 2.73 3.34
N GLU A 73 -25.92 3.17 3.43
CA GLU A 73 -25.05 3.40 2.28
C GLU A 73 -24.37 2.09 1.80
N ILE A 74 -24.63 0.96 2.46
CA ILE A 74 -24.13 -0.35 2.05
C ILE A 74 -24.86 -0.78 0.79
N VAL A 75 -24.11 -0.93 -0.30
CA VAL A 75 -24.62 -1.47 -1.57
C VAL A 75 -24.15 -2.91 -1.71
N PRO A 76 -25.01 -3.82 -2.19
CA PRO A 76 -24.59 -5.16 -2.53
C PRO A 76 -23.45 -5.12 -3.55
N ILE A 77 -22.24 -5.42 -3.11
CA ILE A 77 -21.08 -5.55 -3.99
C ILE A 77 -21.03 -6.99 -4.45
N ARG A 78 -20.97 -7.20 -5.76
CA ARG A 78 -20.63 -8.53 -6.29
C ARG A 78 -19.18 -8.84 -5.94
N TRP A 79 -18.98 -9.76 -4.97
CA TRP A 79 -17.67 -10.24 -4.60
C TRP A 79 -17.02 -10.97 -5.75
N ASN A 80 -15.99 -10.40 -6.32
CA ASN A 80 -15.22 -11.03 -7.36
C ASN A 80 -14.13 -11.96 -6.78
N ARG A 81 -13.39 -12.66 -7.64
CA ARG A 81 -12.33 -13.57 -7.20
C ARG A 81 -11.23 -12.88 -6.40
N PHE A 82 -10.94 -11.62 -6.70
CA PHE A 82 -9.92 -10.85 -5.98
C PHE A 82 -10.38 -10.52 -4.55
N ASP A 83 -11.65 -10.10 -4.37
CA ASP A 83 -12.24 -9.89 -3.04
C ASP A 83 -12.18 -11.18 -2.19
N LYS A 84 -12.50 -12.33 -2.80
CA LYS A 84 -12.48 -13.63 -2.11
C LYS A 84 -11.06 -14.05 -1.71
N LEU A 85 -10.06 -13.81 -2.54
CA LEU A 85 -8.66 -14.07 -2.23
C LEU A 85 -8.18 -13.22 -1.05
N LEU A 86 -8.55 -11.94 -1.02
CA LEU A 86 -8.24 -11.05 0.11
C LEU A 86 -8.87 -11.55 1.40
N LEU A 87 -10.15 -11.92 1.37
CA LEU A 87 -10.84 -12.48 2.54
C LEU A 87 -10.16 -13.77 3.01
N ALA A 88 -9.82 -14.67 2.08
CA ALA A 88 -9.13 -15.90 2.41
C ALA A 88 -7.78 -15.65 3.08
N TRP A 89 -6.99 -14.70 2.56
CA TRP A 89 -5.72 -14.31 3.15
C TRP A 89 -5.89 -13.77 4.58
N PHE A 90 -6.87 -12.87 4.81
CA PHE A 90 -7.16 -12.34 6.14
C PHE A 90 -7.60 -13.43 7.12
N VAL A 91 -8.54 -14.30 6.71
CA VAL A 91 -9.08 -15.36 7.57
C VAL A 91 -8.00 -16.37 7.91
N VAL A 92 -7.35 -16.93 6.87
CA VAL A 92 -6.31 -17.96 7.05
C VAL A 92 -5.17 -17.44 7.91
N GLY A 93 -4.64 -16.24 7.61
CA GLY A 93 -3.56 -15.64 8.40
C GLY A 93 -3.97 -15.35 9.85
N SER A 94 -5.25 -15.02 10.09
CA SER A 94 -5.74 -14.79 11.46
C SER A 94 -5.91 -16.10 12.23
N VAL A 95 -6.47 -17.10 11.60
CA VAL A 95 -6.67 -18.44 12.21
C VAL A 95 -5.31 -19.05 12.58
N ILE A 96 -4.36 -19.07 11.63
CA ILE A 96 -3.03 -19.64 11.87
C ILE A 96 -2.32 -18.89 13.01
N TYR A 97 -2.37 -17.55 13.02
CA TYR A 97 -1.76 -16.76 14.09
C TYR A 97 -2.33 -17.11 15.47
N VAL A 98 -3.65 -17.25 15.59
CA VAL A 98 -4.30 -17.63 16.86
C VAL A 98 -3.91 -19.05 17.27
N LEU A 99 -3.87 -19.99 16.33
CA LEU A 99 -3.42 -21.38 16.58
C LEU A 99 -1.96 -21.45 17.00
N GLN A 100 -1.11 -20.59 16.44
CA GLN A 100 0.30 -20.49 16.79
C GLN A 100 0.50 -20.02 18.23
N TRP A 101 -0.17 -18.95 18.63
CA TRP A 101 0.03 -18.33 19.95
C TRP A 101 -0.77 -18.98 21.07
N ARG A 102 -1.92 -19.58 20.77
CA ARG A 102 -2.82 -20.26 21.71
C ARG A 102 -3.09 -19.47 22.99
N SER A 103 -3.24 -18.15 22.89
CA SER A 103 -3.51 -17.27 24.02
C SER A 103 -4.68 -16.32 23.70
N MET A 104 -5.43 -15.94 24.74
CA MET A 104 -6.53 -14.98 24.62
C MET A 104 -6.03 -13.61 24.15
N GLY A 105 -4.87 -13.15 24.62
CA GLY A 105 -4.26 -11.90 24.20
C GLY A 105 -3.95 -11.89 22.70
N ALA A 106 -3.42 -13.01 22.16
CA ALA A 106 -3.19 -13.15 20.72
C ALA A 106 -4.50 -13.16 19.92
N PHE A 107 -5.54 -13.80 20.41
CA PHE A 107 -6.87 -13.79 19.80
C PHE A 107 -7.44 -12.36 19.74
N ILE A 108 -7.43 -11.63 20.85
CA ILE A 108 -7.91 -10.25 20.92
C ILE A 108 -7.12 -9.34 19.98
N ASN A 109 -5.78 -9.39 20.03
CA ASN A 109 -4.91 -8.58 19.17
C ASN A 109 -5.16 -8.88 17.70
N ARG A 110 -5.22 -10.17 17.33
CA ARG A 110 -5.40 -10.56 15.93
C ARG A 110 -6.79 -10.24 15.41
N SER A 111 -7.81 -10.43 16.24
CA SER A 111 -9.19 -10.05 15.90
C SER A 111 -9.31 -8.53 15.70
N GLY A 112 -8.69 -7.73 16.55
CA GLY A 112 -8.63 -6.28 16.39
C GLY A 112 -7.98 -5.86 15.07
N ARG A 113 -6.85 -6.46 14.70
CA ARG A 113 -6.18 -6.20 13.41
C ARG A 113 -6.99 -6.70 12.22
N PHE A 114 -7.63 -7.87 12.33
CA PHE A 114 -8.54 -8.38 11.30
C PHE A 114 -9.69 -7.40 11.05
N VAL A 115 -10.36 -6.96 12.11
CA VAL A 115 -11.44 -5.98 12.01
C VAL A 115 -10.94 -4.68 11.40
N GLU A 116 -9.82 -4.14 11.88
CA GLU A 116 -9.23 -2.91 11.35
C GLU A 116 -8.99 -2.98 9.84
N TRP A 117 -8.23 -3.97 9.37
CA TRP A 117 -7.83 -4.05 7.97
C TRP A 117 -8.98 -4.48 7.05
N MET A 118 -9.80 -5.43 7.50
CA MET A 118 -10.96 -5.88 6.72
C MET A 118 -12.03 -4.79 6.61
N CYS A 119 -12.30 -4.07 7.71
CA CYS A 119 -13.23 -2.94 7.68
C CYS A 119 -12.69 -1.77 6.85
N LEU A 120 -11.38 -1.48 6.92
CA LEU A 120 -10.75 -0.47 6.07
C LEU A 120 -10.90 -0.83 4.58
N TYR A 121 -10.57 -2.07 4.22
CA TYR A 121 -10.79 -2.56 2.86
C TYR A 121 -12.26 -2.44 2.46
N TRP A 122 -13.18 -2.86 3.32
CA TRP A 122 -14.61 -2.81 3.06
C TRP A 122 -15.13 -1.39 2.85
N VAL A 123 -14.75 -0.45 3.72
CA VAL A 123 -15.10 0.97 3.57
C VAL A 123 -14.61 1.52 2.23
N PHE A 124 -13.37 1.21 1.85
CA PHE A 124 -12.82 1.65 0.57
C PHE A 124 -13.52 0.98 -0.61
N ARG A 125 -13.83 -0.31 -0.48
CA ARG A 125 -14.57 -1.06 -1.51
C ARG A 125 -15.99 -0.53 -1.70
N GLN A 126 -16.64 -0.10 -0.61
CA GLN A 126 -17.93 0.59 -0.65
C GLN A 126 -17.83 2.03 -1.17
N SER A 127 -16.69 2.67 -1.04
CA SER A 127 -16.46 4.05 -1.51
C SER A 127 -16.10 4.12 -2.98
N VAL A 128 -15.26 3.18 -3.48
CA VAL A 128 -14.79 3.12 -4.87
C VAL A 128 -15.76 2.28 -5.71
N ARG A 129 -16.79 2.92 -6.25
CA ARG A 129 -17.83 2.28 -7.08
C ARG A 129 -17.77 2.71 -8.54
N SER A 130 -17.06 3.78 -8.83
CA SER A 130 -16.98 4.37 -10.17
C SER A 130 -15.59 4.96 -10.44
N TRP A 131 -15.30 5.19 -11.71
CA TRP A 131 -14.11 5.94 -12.14
C TRP A 131 -14.03 7.35 -11.53
N ARG A 132 -15.19 7.95 -11.24
CA ARG A 132 -15.25 9.26 -10.59
C ARG A 132 -14.77 9.19 -9.15
N ASP A 133 -15.16 8.15 -8.40
CA ASP A 133 -14.74 7.95 -7.00
C ASP A 133 -13.23 7.69 -6.94
N LEU A 134 -12.74 6.82 -7.84
CA LEU A 134 -11.31 6.52 -7.96
C LEU A 134 -10.49 7.78 -8.27
N ARG A 135 -10.95 8.56 -9.25
CA ARG A 135 -10.32 9.83 -9.61
C ARG A 135 -10.30 10.81 -8.44
N PHE A 136 -11.41 10.92 -7.70
CA PHE A 136 -11.49 11.78 -6.53
C PHE A 136 -10.46 11.42 -5.46
N ALA A 137 -10.29 10.12 -5.15
CA ALA A 137 -9.30 9.65 -4.19
C ALA A 137 -7.88 10.09 -4.55
N TYR A 138 -7.48 9.94 -5.82
CA TYR A 138 -6.12 10.29 -6.25
C TYR A 138 -5.92 11.80 -6.46
N VAL A 139 -6.97 12.55 -6.79
CA VAL A 139 -6.93 14.02 -6.75
C VAL A 139 -6.69 14.50 -5.31
N LEU A 140 -7.38 13.91 -4.35
CA LEU A 140 -7.22 14.25 -2.95
C LEU A 140 -5.80 13.93 -2.46
N LEU A 141 -5.26 12.76 -2.79
CA LEU A 141 -3.87 12.40 -2.49
C LEU A 141 -2.86 13.36 -3.14
N ALA A 142 -3.11 13.81 -4.37
CA ALA A 142 -2.27 14.81 -5.04
C ALA A 142 -2.31 16.17 -4.33
N VAL A 143 -3.49 16.61 -3.87
CA VAL A 143 -3.64 17.83 -3.06
C VAL A 143 -2.91 17.67 -1.73
N CYS A 144 -3.05 16.52 -1.05
CA CYS A 144 -2.32 16.24 0.20
C CYS A 144 -0.80 16.24 0.00
N ALA A 145 -0.30 15.74 -1.14
CA ALA A 145 1.14 15.79 -1.45
C ALA A 145 1.66 17.24 -1.51
N LEU A 146 0.91 18.13 -2.16
CA LEU A 146 1.27 19.55 -2.24
C LEU A 146 1.12 20.27 -0.89
N ALA A 147 0.08 19.93 -0.12
CA ALA A 147 -0.12 20.50 1.21
C ALA A 147 0.94 20.03 2.23
N MET A 148 1.46 18.80 2.08
CA MET A 148 2.52 18.24 2.92
C MET A 148 3.90 18.84 2.59
N LEU A 149 4.14 19.22 1.34
CA LEU A 149 5.44 19.67 0.84
C LEU A 149 6.07 20.80 1.68
N PRO A 150 5.38 21.90 2.04
CA PRO A 150 5.99 22.98 2.83
C PRO A 150 6.44 22.51 4.22
N PHE A 151 5.71 21.62 4.86
CA PHE A 151 6.08 21.08 6.18
C PHE A 151 7.33 20.21 6.08
N VAL A 152 7.41 19.34 5.07
CA VAL A 152 8.60 18.51 4.84
C VAL A 152 9.80 19.33 4.41
N ALA A 153 9.60 20.38 3.61
CA ALA A 153 10.66 21.31 3.23
C ALA A 153 11.19 22.07 4.45
N LEU A 154 10.32 22.48 5.37
CA LEU A 154 10.71 23.12 6.63
C LEU A 154 11.49 22.14 7.52
N GLU A 155 11.00 20.88 7.68
CA GLU A 155 11.71 19.83 8.41
C GLU A 155 13.10 19.59 7.85
N TRP A 156 13.24 19.53 6.52
CA TRP A 156 14.51 19.35 5.84
C TRP A 156 15.47 20.52 6.05
N ALA A 157 14.96 21.76 5.99
CA ALA A 157 15.77 22.97 6.11
C ALA A 157 16.22 23.26 7.56
N THR A 158 15.38 22.95 8.54
CA THR A 158 15.61 23.32 9.95
C THR A 158 16.03 22.14 10.84
N GLY A 159 15.83 20.89 10.38
CA GLY A 159 15.98 19.70 11.22
C GLY A 159 14.90 19.55 12.29
N THR A 160 13.90 20.42 12.33
CA THR A 160 12.81 20.38 13.30
C THR A 160 11.54 19.91 12.62
N ASN A 161 10.94 18.83 13.13
CA ASN A 161 9.69 18.33 12.59
C ASN A 161 8.50 19.23 12.98
N PRO A 162 7.83 19.91 12.03
CA PRO A 162 6.71 20.81 12.34
C PRO A 162 5.52 20.09 13.01
N PHE A 163 5.40 18.79 12.82
CA PHE A 163 4.36 17.96 13.44
C PHE A 163 4.67 17.59 14.89
N ALA A 164 5.78 18.06 15.47
CA ALA A 164 6.06 17.92 16.90
C ALA A 164 4.96 18.52 17.78
N VAL A 165 4.25 19.53 17.29
CA VAL A 165 3.06 20.11 17.96
C VAL A 165 1.94 19.09 18.12
N LEU A 166 1.88 18.06 17.28
CA LEU A 166 0.94 16.95 17.39
C LEU A 166 1.50 15.79 18.23
N GLY A 167 2.58 16.01 19.00
CA GLY A 167 3.23 14.98 19.80
C GLY A 167 4.23 14.11 19.03
N ARG A 168 4.53 14.44 17.78
CA ARG A 168 5.54 13.75 16.98
C ARG A 168 6.95 14.16 17.43
N VAL A 169 7.82 13.17 17.57
CA VAL A 169 9.18 13.36 18.09
C VAL A 169 10.13 13.91 17.03
N VAL A 170 11.32 14.25 17.46
CA VAL A 170 12.43 14.84 16.72
C VAL A 170 12.73 14.13 15.39
N THR A 171 13.05 14.88 14.36
CA THR A 171 13.59 14.37 13.09
C THR A 171 14.79 13.46 13.32
N ASP A 172 14.77 12.27 12.73
CA ASP A 172 15.85 11.31 12.82
C ASP A 172 17.11 11.84 12.11
N VAL A 173 18.27 11.62 12.71
CA VAL A 173 19.57 12.02 12.12
C VAL A 173 20.42 10.77 11.89
N ARG A 174 20.92 10.62 10.68
CA ARG A 174 21.80 9.53 10.29
C ARG A 174 23.00 10.06 9.52
N GLU A 175 24.21 9.74 10.02
CA GLU A 175 25.47 10.22 9.43
C GLU A 175 25.48 11.75 9.23
N GLY A 176 24.98 12.49 10.22
CA GLY A 176 24.92 13.96 10.19
C GLY A 176 23.86 14.55 9.25
N GLN A 177 23.01 13.73 8.64
CA GLN A 177 21.97 14.18 7.72
C GLN A 177 20.55 13.97 8.32
N TYR A 178 19.70 14.98 8.20
CA TYR A 178 18.31 14.88 8.59
C TYR A 178 17.54 13.90 7.70
N ARG A 179 16.72 13.07 8.35
CA ARG A 179 15.82 12.12 7.69
C ARG A 179 14.38 12.53 7.97
N CYS A 180 13.83 13.30 7.05
CA CYS A 180 12.46 13.80 7.19
C CYS A 180 11.46 12.65 7.22
N GLN A 181 10.48 12.73 8.11
CA GLN A 181 9.43 11.74 8.29
C GLN A 181 8.04 12.34 8.47
N ALA A 182 7.90 13.66 8.64
CA ALA A 182 6.63 14.36 8.83
C ALA A 182 5.77 13.69 9.93
N THR A 183 4.53 13.30 9.62
CA THR A 183 3.60 12.59 10.52
C THR A 183 3.84 11.08 10.57
N PHE A 184 4.71 10.55 9.71
CA PHE A 184 4.92 9.10 9.59
C PHE A 184 5.78 8.56 10.74
N PRO A 185 5.57 7.30 11.17
CA PRO A 185 6.31 6.71 12.28
C PRO A 185 7.81 6.50 11.95
N HIS A 186 8.16 6.52 10.67
CA HIS A 186 9.54 6.34 10.20
C HIS A 186 9.73 6.97 8.82
N ALA A 187 10.91 7.54 8.56
CA ALA A 187 11.25 8.17 7.27
C ALA A 187 11.05 7.23 6.06
N ILE A 188 11.39 5.93 6.20
CA ILE A 188 11.17 4.92 5.14
C ILE A 188 9.68 4.84 4.78
N MET A 189 8.77 4.88 5.78
CA MET A 189 7.32 4.81 5.55
C MET A 189 6.81 6.03 4.79
N MET A 190 7.26 7.24 5.14
CA MET A 190 6.94 8.44 4.38
C MET A 190 7.42 8.32 2.94
N GLY A 191 8.68 7.93 2.73
CA GLY A 191 9.24 7.79 1.40
C GLY A 191 8.51 6.77 0.53
N LEU A 192 8.17 5.60 1.07
CA LEU A 192 7.44 4.57 0.34
C LEU A 192 5.99 4.97 0.06
N PHE A 193 5.34 5.66 1.00
CA PHE A 193 3.99 6.20 0.81
C PHE A 193 3.94 7.07 -0.45
N TRP A 194 4.86 8.02 -0.58
CA TRP A 194 4.88 8.92 -1.72
C TRP A 194 5.46 8.28 -2.99
N ALA A 195 6.49 7.44 -2.89
CA ALA A 195 7.08 6.75 -4.05
C ALA A 195 6.08 5.86 -4.79
N THR A 196 5.25 5.12 -4.04
CA THR A 196 4.26 4.19 -4.63
C THR A 196 3.04 4.89 -5.23
N LEU A 197 2.79 6.16 -4.90
CA LEU A 197 1.74 6.98 -5.52
C LEU A 197 2.17 7.63 -6.84
N VAL A 198 3.47 7.80 -7.08
CA VAL A 198 3.99 8.44 -8.30
C VAL A 198 3.43 7.83 -9.59
N PRO A 199 3.35 6.49 -9.77
CA PRO A 199 2.84 5.91 -11.01
C PRO A 199 1.38 6.31 -11.31
N LEU A 200 0.57 6.40 -10.26
CA LEU A 200 -0.83 6.80 -10.39
C LEU A 200 -0.95 8.29 -10.69
N PHE A 201 -0.14 9.14 -10.06
CA PHE A 201 -0.10 10.56 -10.41
C PHE A 201 0.32 10.77 -11.87
N VAL A 202 1.36 10.08 -12.36
CA VAL A 202 1.76 10.12 -13.76
C VAL A 202 0.64 9.59 -14.68
N GLY A 203 -0.02 8.50 -14.29
CA GLY A 203 -1.16 7.93 -15.01
C GLY A 203 -2.29 8.95 -15.17
N PHE A 204 -2.71 9.58 -14.08
CA PHE A 204 -3.76 10.61 -14.10
C PHE A 204 -3.32 11.90 -14.81
N ALA A 205 -2.06 12.31 -14.69
CA ALA A 205 -1.53 13.47 -15.41
C ALA A 205 -1.60 13.28 -16.94
N ARG A 206 -1.43 12.05 -17.42
CA ARG A 206 -1.55 11.73 -18.84
C ARG A 206 -3.00 11.53 -19.31
N GLN A 207 -3.86 11.05 -18.40
CA GLN A 207 -5.27 10.83 -18.73
C GLN A 207 -6.06 12.15 -18.77
N GLN A 208 -5.81 13.07 -17.84
CA GLN A 208 -6.61 14.27 -17.66
C GLN A 208 -5.93 15.52 -18.21
N THR A 209 -6.67 16.33 -18.98
CA THR A 209 -6.19 17.62 -19.45
C THR A 209 -6.37 18.72 -18.39
N GLN A 210 -7.53 18.80 -17.73
CA GLN A 210 -7.88 19.88 -16.81
C GLN A 210 -7.06 19.90 -15.51
N ARG A 211 -6.64 18.72 -14.99
CA ARG A 211 -5.88 18.61 -13.73
C ARG A 211 -4.46 18.10 -13.94
N ARG A 212 -3.98 18.20 -15.17
CA ARG A 212 -2.65 17.70 -15.54
C ARG A 212 -1.54 18.34 -14.70
N LEU A 213 -1.60 19.64 -14.49
CA LEU A 213 -0.60 20.38 -13.71
C LEU A 213 -0.60 19.94 -12.24
N LEU A 214 -1.77 19.76 -11.62
CA LEU A 214 -1.89 19.27 -10.25
C LEU A 214 -1.15 17.92 -10.08
N PHE A 215 -1.36 16.97 -10.99
CA PHE A 215 -0.73 15.66 -10.87
C PHE A 215 0.78 15.71 -11.13
N TRP A 216 1.26 16.54 -12.07
CA TRP A 216 2.70 16.71 -12.26
C TRP A 216 3.36 17.42 -11.08
N ALA A 217 2.70 18.41 -10.48
CA ALA A 217 3.16 19.03 -9.26
C ALA A 217 3.21 18.02 -8.08
N ALA A 218 2.21 17.13 -7.99
CA ALA A 218 2.21 16.05 -6.99
C ALA A 218 3.34 15.03 -7.23
N VAL A 219 3.70 14.73 -8.49
CA VAL A 219 4.89 13.91 -8.82
C VAL A 219 6.16 14.58 -8.33
N ALA A 220 6.34 15.87 -8.60
CA ALA A 220 7.51 16.63 -8.15
C ALA A 220 7.58 16.69 -6.61
N ALA A 221 6.47 16.99 -5.93
CA ALA A 221 6.38 17.01 -4.47
C ALA A 221 6.70 15.63 -3.86
N SER A 222 6.12 14.56 -4.41
CA SER A 222 6.39 13.19 -3.97
C SER A 222 7.85 12.80 -4.16
N THR A 223 8.44 13.14 -5.29
CA THR A 223 9.86 12.90 -5.58
C THR A 223 10.75 13.62 -4.57
N PHE A 224 10.49 14.90 -4.28
CA PHE A 224 11.22 15.64 -3.26
C PHE A 224 11.09 14.97 -1.88
N MET A 225 9.87 14.63 -1.46
CA MET A 225 9.63 13.96 -0.18
C MET A 225 10.37 12.62 -0.08
N VAL A 226 10.45 11.85 -1.16
CA VAL A 226 11.25 10.60 -1.20
C VAL A 226 12.73 10.89 -0.98
N MET A 227 13.29 11.89 -1.65
CA MET A 227 14.72 12.19 -1.58
C MET A 227 15.17 12.63 -0.19
N VAL A 228 14.35 13.45 0.50
CA VAL A 228 14.70 13.97 1.83
C VAL A 228 14.52 12.94 2.96
N THR A 229 13.95 11.77 2.69
CA THR A 229 13.92 10.67 3.67
C THR A 229 15.29 10.03 3.89
N ARG A 230 16.26 10.28 3.00
CA ARG A 230 17.60 9.67 3.04
C ARG A 230 17.56 8.14 3.24
N SER A 231 16.65 7.48 2.55
CA SER A 231 16.41 6.03 2.69
C SER A 231 16.55 5.33 1.34
N SER A 232 17.41 4.31 1.26
CA SER A 232 17.70 3.61 0.01
C SER A 232 16.47 2.92 -0.58
N THR A 233 15.62 2.28 0.23
CA THR A 233 14.44 1.55 -0.26
C THR A 233 13.45 2.45 -1.00
N PRO A 234 13.00 3.61 -0.48
CA PRO A 234 12.12 4.52 -1.22
C PRO A 234 12.75 5.05 -2.51
N VAL A 235 14.04 5.40 -2.48
CA VAL A 235 14.75 5.91 -3.66
C VAL A 235 14.86 4.84 -4.74
N LEU A 236 15.21 3.61 -4.39
CA LEU A 236 15.26 2.49 -5.32
C LEU A 236 13.88 2.13 -5.87
N THR A 237 12.84 2.18 -5.01
CA THR A 237 11.45 2.00 -5.45
C THR A 237 11.06 3.07 -6.47
N LEU A 238 11.38 4.33 -6.20
CA LEU A 238 11.09 5.43 -7.12
C LEU A 238 11.83 5.29 -8.45
N ALA A 239 13.10 4.89 -8.43
CA ALA A 239 13.88 4.64 -9.64
C ALA A 239 13.30 3.49 -10.47
N ALA A 240 12.96 2.36 -9.82
CA ALA A 240 12.33 1.23 -10.49
C ALA A 240 10.96 1.59 -11.08
N VAL A 241 10.16 2.36 -10.36
CA VAL A 241 8.89 2.92 -10.83
C VAL A 241 9.10 3.79 -12.07
N GLY A 242 10.11 4.65 -12.08
CA GLY A 242 10.45 5.48 -13.24
C GLY A 242 10.79 4.64 -14.47
N VAL A 243 11.64 3.62 -14.32
CA VAL A 243 11.99 2.68 -15.39
C VAL A 243 10.77 1.94 -15.92
N LEU A 244 9.92 1.42 -15.03
CA LEU A 244 8.71 0.70 -15.40
C LEU A 244 7.68 1.61 -16.09
N LEU A 245 7.55 2.87 -15.69
CA LEU A 245 6.69 3.85 -16.38
C LEU A 245 7.19 4.12 -17.81
N ALA A 246 8.51 4.21 -18.00
CA ALA A 246 9.12 4.35 -19.32
C ALA A 246 8.93 3.08 -20.19
N ALA A 247 8.85 1.90 -19.56
CA ALA A 247 8.63 0.63 -20.24
C ALA A 247 7.18 0.42 -20.75
N PHE A 248 6.28 1.40 -20.65
CA PHE A 248 4.90 1.31 -21.19
C PHE A 248 4.79 0.79 -22.63
N PRO A 249 5.66 1.16 -23.60
CA PRO A 249 5.61 0.59 -24.95
C PRO A 249 5.72 -0.94 -24.97
N LEU A 250 6.45 -1.51 -24.01
CA LEU A 250 6.71 -2.94 -23.87
C LEU A 250 5.62 -3.71 -23.08
N ARG A 251 4.52 -3.06 -22.69
CA ARG A 251 3.46 -3.64 -21.85
C ARG A 251 2.87 -4.95 -22.35
N ARG A 252 2.92 -5.21 -23.66
CA ARG A 252 2.46 -6.47 -24.28
C ARG A 252 3.38 -7.64 -23.97
N TYR A 253 4.65 -7.36 -23.66
CA TYR A 253 5.69 -8.35 -23.39
C TYR A 253 5.95 -8.56 -21.89
N THR A 254 5.07 -8.07 -21.01
CA THR A 254 5.24 -8.19 -19.56
C THR A 254 5.39 -9.64 -19.09
N SER A 255 4.69 -10.60 -19.70
CA SER A 255 4.84 -12.02 -19.37
C SER A 255 6.23 -12.54 -19.76
N THR A 256 6.71 -12.20 -20.96
CA THR A 256 8.06 -12.56 -21.43
C THR A 256 9.11 -11.92 -20.54
N ALA A 257 8.94 -10.63 -20.20
CA ALA A 257 9.84 -9.92 -19.30
C ALA A 257 9.89 -10.56 -17.91
N ALA A 258 8.72 -10.97 -17.36
CA ALA A 258 8.66 -11.66 -16.08
C ALA A 258 9.43 -13.00 -16.10
N TRP A 259 9.25 -13.81 -17.15
CA TRP A 259 10.04 -15.04 -17.33
C TRP A 259 11.53 -14.76 -17.55
N GLY A 260 11.86 -13.68 -18.25
CA GLY A 260 13.26 -13.23 -18.41
C GLY A 260 13.89 -12.87 -17.06
N VAL A 261 13.17 -12.19 -16.17
CA VAL A 261 13.65 -11.90 -14.81
C VAL A 261 13.85 -13.20 -14.01
N VAL A 262 12.90 -14.15 -14.07
CA VAL A 262 13.05 -15.46 -13.41
C VAL A 262 14.28 -16.18 -13.93
N ALA A 263 14.45 -16.27 -15.24
CA ALA A 263 15.61 -16.90 -15.86
C ALA A 263 16.95 -16.22 -15.46
N LEU A 264 16.95 -14.90 -15.41
CA LEU A 264 18.10 -14.12 -14.96
C LEU A 264 18.45 -14.41 -13.49
N VAL A 265 17.45 -14.45 -12.60
CA VAL A 265 17.66 -14.76 -11.17
C VAL A 265 18.23 -16.17 -11.01
N ILE A 266 17.70 -17.16 -11.76
CA ILE A 266 18.22 -18.54 -11.74
C ILE A 266 19.66 -18.59 -12.28
N ALA A 267 19.92 -17.93 -13.40
CA ALA A 267 21.26 -17.89 -14.00
C ALA A 267 22.28 -17.26 -13.04
N LEU A 268 21.92 -16.13 -12.42
CA LEU A 268 22.76 -15.47 -11.41
C LEU A 268 23.00 -16.38 -10.21
N HIS A 269 21.98 -17.10 -9.75
CA HIS A 269 22.13 -18.04 -8.62
C HIS A 269 23.11 -19.17 -8.92
N ILE A 270 23.14 -19.65 -10.18
CA ILE A 270 24.05 -20.71 -10.61
C ILE A 270 25.49 -20.20 -10.80
N VAL A 271 25.64 -19.00 -11.35
CA VAL A 271 26.96 -18.44 -11.71
C VAL A 271 27.68 -17.77 -10.52
N MET A 272 26.92 -17.26 -9.54
CA MET A 272 27.51 -16.59 -8.38
C MET A 272 28.12 -17.58 -7.39
N ASN A 273 29.25 -17.20 -6.76
CA ASN A 273 29.86 -17.96 -5.66
C ASN A 273 29.06 -17.91 -4.33
N GLY A 274 27.81 -17.46 -4.37
CA GLY A 274 26.91 -17.39 -3.22
C GLY A 274 25.47 -17.21 -3.70
N PRO A 275 24.49 -17.34 -2.80
CA PRO A 275 23.11 -17.27 -3.18
C PRO A 275 22.74 -15.88 -3.74
N VAL A 276 21.88 -15.82 -4.75
CA VAL A 276 21.50 -14.59 -5.46
C VAL A 276 20.99 -13.50 -4.54
N TRP A 277 20.37 -13.85 -3.40
CA TRP A 277 19.88 -12.87 -2.43
C TRP A 277 21.00 -12.10 -1.69
N THR A 278 22.29 -12.52 -1.82
CA THR A 278 23.43 -11.72 -1.36
C THR A 278 23.51 -10.36 -2.07
N LEU A 279 22.93 -10.26 -3.26
CA LEU A 279 22.85 -8.99 -3.98
C LEU A 279 22.08 -7.92 -3.20
N VAL A 280 21.11 -8.31 -2.35
CA VAL A 280 20.36 -7.38 -1.50
C VAL A 280 21.28 -6.63 -0.53
N ALA A 281 22.34 -7.29 -0.04
CA ALA A 281 23.34 -6.64 0.81
C ALA A 281 24.13 -5.55 0.06
N ARG A 282 24.34 -5.74 -1.25
CA ARG A 282 25.14 -4.84 -2.10
C ARG A 282 24.33 -3.66 -2.66
N VAL A 283 23.01 -3.76 -2.64
CA VAL A 283 22.10 -2.71 -3.13
C VAL A 283 21.86 -1.66 -2.05
N GLY A 284 22.90 -0.87 -1.75
CA GLY A 284 22.82 0.30 -0.88
C GLY A 284 23.16 1.57 -1.67
N VAL A 285 22.17 2.39 -2.04
CA VAL A 285 22.40 3.65 -2.79
C VAL A 285 22.78 4.79 -1.86
N ILE A 286 22.40 4.70 -0.59
CA ILE A 286 22.66 5.72 0.44
C ILE A 286 23.52 5.07 1.53
N SER A 287 24.55 5.76 1.98
CA SER A 287 25.41 5.32 3.08
C SER A 287 24.61 4.97 4.33
N GLY A 288 25.13 4.07 5.16
CA GLY A 288 24.44 3.56 6.35
C GLY A 288 23.22 2.67 6.03
N SER A 289 23.11 2.16 4.81
CA SER A 289 22.01 1.26 4.40
C SER A 289 22.02 -0.05 5.19
N THR A 290 20.83 -0.51 5.60
CA THR A 290 20.62 -1.80 6.28
C THR A 290 20.57 -2.99 5.32
N GLY A 291 21.31 -2.94 4.20
CA GLY A 291 21.35 -4.01 3.18
C GLY A 291 21.78 -5.35 3.76
N TRP A 292 22.79 -5.34 4.66
CA TRP A 292 23.27 -6.55 5.33
C TRP A 292 22.19 -7.20 6.22
N HIS A 293 21.45 -6.41 7.00
CA HIS A 293 20.35 -6.92 7.81
C HIS A 293 19.26 -7.59 6.96
N ARG A 294 18.90 -6.99 5.80
CA ARG A 294 17.93 -7.59 4.87
C ARG A 294 18.41 -8.91 4.28
N TYR A 295 19.69 -8.98 3.92
CA TYR A 295 20.30 -10.22 3.46
C TYR A 295 20.26 -11.28 4.56
N ALA A 296 20.74 -10.94 5.76
CA ALA A 296 20.76 -11.85 6.90
C ALA A 296 19.37 -12.39 7.25
N LEU A 297 18.35 -11.53 7.20
CA LEU A 297 16.97 -11.92 7.46
C LEU A 297 16.44 -12.90 6.38
N ILE A 298 16.72 -12.65 5.09
CA ILE A 298 16.29 -13.55 4.01
C ILE A 298 17.01 -14.91 4.13
N ASP A 299 18.31 -14.89 4.36
CA ASP A 299 19.14 -16.08 4.49
C ASP A 299 18.72 -16.93 5.71
N ALA A 300 18.48 -16.28 6.85
CA ALA A 300 17.98 -16.94 8.06
C ALA A 300 16.58 -17.53 7.84
N ALA A 301 15.67 -16.79 7.23
CA ALA A 301 14.31 -17.29 6.95
C ALA A 301 14.33 -18.55 6.05
N ILE A 302 15.29 -18.64 5.11
CA ILE A 302 15.44 -19.82 4.26
C ILE A 302 16.02 -20.98 5.05
N ARG A 303 17.06 -20.74 5.89
CA ARG A 303 17.67 -21.80 6.71
C ARG A 303 16.70 -22.37 7.76
N HIS A 304 15.87 -21.52 8.33
CA HIS A 304 14.88 -21.89 9.35
C HIS A 304 13.50 -22.19 8.76
N ALA A 305 13.43 -22.53 7.46
CA ALA A 305 12.16 -22.74 6.75
C ALA A 305 11.26 -23.78 7.43
N SER A 306 11.84 -24.86 8.00
CA SER A 306 11.10 -25.89 8.73
C SER A 306 10.35 -25.36 9.97
N GLU A 307 10.79 -24.26 10.56
CA GLU A 307 10.17 -23.70 11.77
C GLU A 307 8.90 -22.90 11.46
N TRP A 308 8.82 -22.28 10.29
CA TRP A 308 7.73 -21.36 9.98
C TRP A 308 6.80 -21.82 8.82
N MET A 309 7.22 -22.77 7.99
CA MET A 309 6.44 -23.10 6.78
C MET A 309 5.03 -23.60 7.06
N LEU A 310 4.79 -24.37 8.13
CA LEU A 310 3.46 -24.91 8.43
C LEU A 310 2.55 -23.88 9.08
N LEU A 311 2.88 -23.45 10.29
CA LEU A 311 2.04 -22.56 11.12
C LEU A 311 2.70 -21.23 11.47
N GLY A 312 3.81 -20.89 10.84
CA GLY A 312 4.62 -19.77 11.25
C GLY A 312 5.45 -20.04 12.50
N THR A 313 6.17 -19.01 13.00
CA THR A 313 6.93 -19.09 14.26
C THR A 313 6.64 -17.86 15.13
N ARG A 314 6.73 -18.04 16.45
CA ARG A 314 6.49 -16.95 17.40
C ARG A 314 7.66 -15.98 17.48
N GLU A 315 8.86 -16.49 17.35
CA GLU A 315 10.10 -15.77 17.57
C GLU A 315 11.07 -16.03 16.43
N THR A 316 11.77 -14.99 16.03
CA THR A 316 12.84 -15.02 15.04
C THR A 316 14.17 -14.52 15.60
N GLY A 317 14.19 -14.13 16.88
CA GLY A 317 15.39 -13.68 17.58
C GLY A 317 16.47 -14.77 17.69
N SER A 318 16.07 -16.05 17.74
CA SER A 318 16.98 -17.19 17.71
C SER A 318 17.72 -17.36 16.38
N TRP A 319 17.23 -16.75 15.30
CA TRP A 319 17.84 -16.83 13.97
C TRP A 319 19.12 -16.02 13.82
N GLY A 320 19.31 -15.02 14.70
CA GLY A 320 20.48 -14.16 14.71
C GLY A 320 20.22 -12.79 15.33
N TRP A 321 21.26 -12.05 15.58
CA TRP A 321 21.20 -10.75 16.24
C TRP A 321 20.37 -9.73 15.42
N GLY A 322 19.36 -9.14 16.06
CA GLY A 322 18.47 -8.14 15.46
C GLY A 322 17.43 -8.71 14.50
N LEU A 323 17.33 -10.05 14.34
CA LEU A 323 16.38 -10.68 13.40
C LEU A 323 14.96 -10.85 13.99
N GLU A 324 14.72 -10.41 15.21
CA GLU A 324 13.38 -10.16 15.78
C GLU A 324 12.64 -9.05 15.03
N ASP A 325 13.36 -8.07 14.44
CA ASP A 325 12.79 -7.04 13.59
C ASP A 325 12.69 -7.51 12.13
N ILE A 326 11.50 -8.02 11.76
CA ILE A 326 11.24 -8.56 10.44
C ILE A 326 10.95 -7.41 9.46
N THR A 327 11.99 -6.87 8.85
CA THR A 327 11.89 -5.77 7.88
C THR A 327 11.55 -6.22 6.45
N ASN A 328 10.91 -7.37 6.27
CA ASN A 328 10.51 -7.92 4.98
C ASN A 328 9.07 -8.42 5.06
N GLN A 329 8.17 -7.87 4.23
CA GLN A 329 6.75 -8.23 4.27
C GLN A 329 6.49 -9.69 3.90
N TYR A 330 7.24 -10.25 2.94
CA TYR A 330 7.05 -11.65 2.54
C TYR A 330 7.41 -12.60 3.68
N ILE A 331 8.54 -12.34 4.33
CA ILE A 331 8.97 -13.14 5.50
C ILE A 331 7.97 -12.95 6.65
N LEU A 332 7.49 -11.73 6.87
CA LEU A 332 6.48 -11.45 7.89
C LEU A 332 5.18 -12.24 7.68
N GLU A 333 4.72 -12.36 6.41
CA GLU A 333 3.55 -13.19 6.09
C GLU A 333 3.80 -14.66 6.39
N GLY A 334 4.99 -15.18 6.05
CA GLY A 334 5.38 -16.55 6.36
C GLY A 334 5.50 -16.81 7.87
N VAL A 335 6.20 -15.94 8.57
CA VAL A 335 6.40 -16.06 10.02
C VAL A 335 5.08 -16.01 10.81
N ARG A 336 4.14 -15.17 10.39
CA ARG A 336 2.85 -14.97 11.08
C ARG A 336 1.75 -15.95 10.66
N GLY A 337 1.85 -16.54 9.47
CA GLY A 337 0.76 -17.32 8.91
C GLY A 337 1.19 -18.53 8.08
N GLY A 338 2.46 -18.93 8.17
CA GLY A 338 2.99 -20.06 7.42
C GLY A 338 3.06 -19.81 5.91
N ALA A 339 3.51 -20.82 5.18
CA ALA A 339 3.62 -20.78 3.72
C ALA A 339 2.28 -20.51 3.03
N VAL A 340 1.18 -20.97 3.59
CA VAL A 340 -0.17 -20.78 3.00
C VAL A 340 -0.51 -19.29 2.93
N THR A 341 -0.26 -18.53 4.00
CA THR A 341 -0.53 -17.08 4.03
C THR A 341 0.41 -16.34 3.08
N LEU A 342 1.69 -16.71 3.04
CA LEU A 342 2.66 -16.14 2.10
C LEU A 342 2.24 -16.39 0.64
N VAL A 343 1.82 -17.61 0.30
CA VAL A 343 1.38 -17.98 -1.06
C VAL A 343 0.11 -17.20 -1.44
N LEU A 344 -0.88 -17.09 -0.53
CA LEU A 344 -2.08 -16.29 -0.78
C LEU A 344 -1.73 -14.83 -1.01
N PHE A 345 -0.82 -14.25 -0.23
CA PHE A 345 -0.33 -12.89 -0.42
C PHE A 345 0.32 -12.70 -1.81
N CYS A 346 1.20 -13.61 -2.21
CA CYS A 346 1.82 -13.58 -3.54
C CYS A 346 0.79 -13.73 -4.67
N ILE A 347 -0.23 -14.59 -4.49
CA ILE A 347 -1.32 -14.75 -5.47
C ILE A 347 -2.12 -13.44 -5.60
N ILE A 348 -2.42 -12.73 -4.51
CA ILE A 348 -3.11 -11.43 -4.54
C ILE A 348 -2.31 -10.42 -5.37
N LEU A 349 -1.00 -10.31 -5.12
CA LEU A 349 -0.11 -9.42 -5.86
C LEU A 349 -0.10 -9.78 -7.36
N PHE A 350 0.04 -11.06 -7.69
CA PHE A 350 0.07 -11.55 -9.07
C PHE A 350 -1.26 -11.31 -9.79
N VAL A 351 -2.39 -11.64 -9.16
CA VAL A 351 -3.73 -11.48 -9.77
C VAL A 351 -4.03 -10.00 -10.00
N GLY A 352 -3.68 -9.13 -9.04
CA GLY A 352 -3.82 -7.69 -9.17
C GLY A 352 -2.97 -7.12 -10.31
N ALA A 353 -1.69 -7.46 -10.36
CA ALA A 353 -0.76 -7.04 -11.41
C ALA A 353 -1.23 -7.53 -12.79
N ARG A 354 -1.64 -8.80 -12.90
CA ARG A 354 -2.16 -9.37 -14.15
C ARG A 354 -3.44 -8.68 -14.62
N ALA A 355 -4.35 -8.32 -13.71
CA ALA A 355 -5.56 -7.57 -14.05
C ALA A 355 -5.23 -6.19 -14.64
N ALA A 356 -4.33 -5.45 -14.00
CA ALA A 356 -3.89 -4.13 -14.45
C ALA A 356 -3.20 -4.18 -15.83
N VAL A 357 -2.31 -5.14 -16.05
CA VAL A 357 -1.66 -5.35 -17.37
C VAL A 357 -2.70 -5.70 -18.44
N ARG A 358 -3.64 -6.60 -18.15
CA ARG A 358 -4.70 -6.97 -19.12
C ARG A 358 -5.53 -5.77 -19.54
N LEU A 359 -5.90 -4.89 -18.61
CA LEU A 359 -6.59 -3.64 -18.92
C LEU A 359 -5.73 -2.73 -19.79
N SER A 360 -4.45 -2.55 -19.41
CA SER A 360 -3.53 -1.72 -20.16
C SER A 360 -3.33 -2.18 -21.61
N VAL A 361 -3.38 -3.50 -21.86
CA VAL A 361 -3.25 -4.05 -23.22
C VAL A 361 -4.56 -3.98 -23.99
N ARG A 362 -5.72 -4.16 -23.33
CA ARG A 362 -7.05 -4.19 -23.95
C ARG A 362 -7.58 -2.82 -24.35
N TRP A 363 -7.30 -1.78 -23.57
CA TRP A 363 -7.82 -0.46 -23.84
C TRP A 363 -7.18 0.17 -25.07
N GLN A 364 -8.01 0.63 -26.01
CA GLN A 364 -7.57 1.26 -27.25
C GLN A 364 -7.10 2.70 -27.00
N ASP A 365 -7.77 3.42 -26.10
CA ASP A 365 -7.31 4.75 -25.70
C ASP A 365 -5.98 4.64 -24.94
N LYS A 366 -4.95 5.26 -25.51
CA LYS A 366 -3.59 5.27 -24.93
C LYS A 366 -3.55 5.89 -23.54
N ARG A 367 -4.42 6.84 -23.23
CA ARG A 367 -4.48 7.52 -21.94
C ARG A 367 -5.02 6.59 -20.87
N GLU A 368 -6.13 5.91 -21.12
CA GLU A 368 -6.71 4.91 -20.22
C GLU A 368 -5.76 3.71 -20.05
N SER A 369 -5.19 3.24 -21.15
CA SER A 369 -4.18 2.17 -21.17
C SER A 369 -2.98 2.53 -20.29
N TYR A 370 -2.52 3.79 -20.33
CA TYR A 370 -1.41 4.25 -19.50
C TYR A 370 -1.77 4.35 -18.00
N LEU A 371 -3.00 4.74 -17.67
CA LEU A 371 -3.48 4.73 -16.29
C LEU A 371 -3.50 3.30 -15.72
N ALA A 372 -4.01 2.33 -16.49
CA ALA A 372 -3.98 0.92 -16.07
C ALA A 372 -2.53 0.41 -15.90
N TRP A 373 -1.61 0.86 -16.76
CA TRP A 373 -0.18 0.61 -16.59
C TRP A 373 0.36 1.23 -15.31
N GLY A 374 -0.05 2.45 -14.96
CA GLY A 374 0.28 3.10 -13.70
C GLY A 374 -0.13 2.27 -12.49
N VAL A 375 -1.33 1.66 -12.51
CA VAL A 375 -1.78 0.72 -11.46
C VAL A 375 -0.85 -0.50 -11.38
N PHE A 376 -0.48 -1.10 -12.52
CA PHE A 376 0.48 -2.21 -12.54
C PHE A 376 1.82 -1.80 -11.92
N VAL A 377 2.38 -0.66 -12.34
CA VAL A 377 3.66 -0.15 -11.84
C VAL A 377 3.58 0.14 -10.33
N THR A 378 2.44 0.65 -9.84
CA THR A 378 2.20 0.84 -8.40
C THR A 378 2.28 -0.49 -7.64
N ILE A 379 1.62 -1.55 -8.15
CA ILE A 379 1.66 -2.88 -7.51
C ILE A 379 3.11 -3.39 -7.48
N ILE A 380 3.85 -3.29 -8.59
CA ILE A 380 5.27 -3.71 -8.61
C ILE A 380 6.12 -2.84 -7.68
N GLY A 381 5.83 -1.53 -7.57
CA GLY A 381 6.48 -0.65 -6.58
C GLY A 381 6.29 -1.16 -5.15
N HIS A 382 5.08 -1.57 -4.78
CA HIS A 382 4.83 -2.21 -3.48
C HIS A 382 5.55 -3.56 -3.35
N CYS A 383 5.56 -4.40 -4.40
CA CYS A 383 6.28 -5.68 -4.37
C CYS A 383 7.78 -5.49 -4.09
N LEU A 384 8.41 -4.49 -4.69
CA LEU A 384 9.81 -4.16 -4.46
C LEU A 384 10.02 -3.60 -3.05
N SER A 385 9.12 -2.75 -2.58
CA SER A 385 9.16 -2.19 -1.22
C SER A 385 9.09 -3.27 -0.14
N PHE A 386 8.28 -4.30 -0.34
CA PHE A 386 8.09 -5.42 0.58
C PHE A 386 9.36 -6.27 0.80
N ILE A 387 10.32 -6.25 -0.11
CA ILE A 387 11.62 -6.91 0.07
C ILE A 387 12.45 -6.21 1.17
N GLY A 388 12.31 -4.87 1.25
CA GLY A 388 13.13 -4.07 2.16
C GLY A 388 12.43 -3.62 3.43
N VAL A 389 11.10 -3.77 3.51
CA VAL A 389 10.29 -3.23 4.62
C VAL A 389 8.98 -3.99 4.77
N SER A 390 8.58 -4.28 6.01
CA SER A 390 7.21 -4.66 6.36
C SER A 390 6.37 -3.40 6.62
N TYR A 391 5.11 -3.36 6.15
CA TYR A 391 4.29 -2.16 6.26
C TYR A 391 3.65 -1.99 7.63
N PHE A 392 3.74 -0.76 8.15
CA PHE A 392 3.07 -0.31 9.37
C PHE A 392 2.69 1.19 9.27
N GLY A 393 1.73 1.63 10.08
CA GLY A 393 1.26 3.00 10.08
C GLY A 393 0.47 3.38 8.82
N GLN A 394 0.59 4.63 8.41
CA GLN A 394 -0.27 5.25 7.39
C GLN A 394 -0.15 4.64 5.99
N ILE A 395 0.98 4.02 5.65
CA ILE A 395 1.16 3.38 4.33
C ILE A 395 0.14 2.26 4.09
N ALA A 396 -0.35 1.63 5.17
CA ALA A 396 -1.40 0.63 5.07
C ALA A 396 -2.69 1.21 4.46
N MET A 397 -3.02 2.47 4.72
CA MET A 397 -4.20 3.12 4.13
C MET A 397 -4.12 3.13 2.60
N ILE A 398 -3.01 3.60 2.02
CA ILE A 398 -2.89 3.62 0.55
C ILE A 398 -2.80 2.21 -0.05
N TRP A 399 -2.23 1.26 0.70
CA TRP A 399 -2.19 -0.14 0.29
C TRP A 399 -3.61 -0.72 0.16
N TYR A 400 -4.47 -0.54 1.16
CA TYR A 400 -5.86 -1.03 1.11
C TYR A 400 -6.72 -0.24 0.13
N LEU A 401 -6.46 1.06 -0.08
CA LEU A 401 -7.09 1.84 -1.13
C LEU A 401 -6.70 1.32 -2.52
N LEU A 402 -5.44 0.96 -2.72
CA LEU A 402 -4.98 0.32 -3.95
C LEU A 402 -5.67 -1.03 -4.17
N LEU A 403 -5.74 -1.89 -3.14
CA LEU A 403 -6.42 -3.19 -3.24
C LEU A 403 -7.90 -3.03 -3.58
N ALA A 404 -8.61 -2.07 -2.99
CA ALA A 404 -9.99 -1.75 -3.33
C ALA A 404 -10.12 -1.22 -4.77
N SER A 405 -9.16 -0.42 -5.22
CA SER A 405 -9.08 0.06 -6.61
C SER A 405 -8.85 -1.09 -7.59
N VAL A 406 -7.95 -2.02 -7.26
CA VAL A 406 -7.67 -3.22 -8.06
C VAL A 406 -8.91 -4.14 -8.12
N ALA A 407 -9.63 -4.31 -7.00
CA ALA A 407 -10.87 -5.09 -6.99
C ALA A 407 -11.95 -4.47 -7.89
N PHE A 408 -12.07 -3.14 -7.91
CA PHE A 408 -12.93 -2.42 -8.84
C PHE A 408 -12.51 -2.68 -10.30
N LEU A 409 -11.22 -2.52 -10.61
CA LEU A 409 -10.67 -2.75 -11.95
C LEU A 409 -10.80 -4.22 -12.39
N TYR A 410 -10.64 -5.16 -11.47
CA TYR A 410 -10.80 -6.59 -11.73
C TYR A 410 -12.23 -6.91 -12.20
N GLY A 411 -13.24 -6.30 -11.59
CA GLY A 411 -14.63 -6.35 -12.04
C GLY A 411 -14.78 -5.87 -13.49
N GLN A 412 -14.18 -4.73 -13.83
CA GLN A 412 -14.23 -4.19 -15.20
C GLN A 412 -13.60 -5.11 -16.28
N VAL A 413 -12.58 -5.90 -15.91
CA VAL A 413 -11.96 -6.89 -16.84
C VAL A 413 -12.89 -8.05 -17.16
N HIS A 414 -13.65 -8.51 -16.16
CA HIS A 414 -14.39 -9.78 -16.25
C HIS A 414 -15.89 -9.58 -16.46
N GLU A 415 -16.42 -8.37 -16.20
CA GLU A 415 -17.83 -7.99 -16.40
C GLU A 415 -18.07 -7.19 -17.70
N ALA A 416 -17.09 -7.11 -18.61
CA ALA A 416 -17.29 -6.47 -19.91
C ALA A 416 -18.57 -7.04 -20.59
N PRO A 417 -19.47 -6.20 -21.13
CA PRO A 417 -20.74 -6.65 -21.68
C PRO A 417 -20.47 -7.77 -22.70
N LYS A 418 -21.23 -8.86 -22.56
CA LYS A 418 -21.28 -9.87 -23.63
C LYS A 418 -21.56 -9.11 -24.92
N PRO A 419 -20.80 -9.33 -26.02
CA PRO A 419 -21.03 -8.62 -27.25
C PRO A 419 -22.51 -8.80 -27.62
N VAL A 420 -23.21 -7.68 -27.76
CA VAL A 420 -24.61 -7.68 -28.23
C VAL A 420 -24.58 -8.40 -29.59
N PRO A 421 -25.34 -9.49 -29.75
CA PRO A 421 -25.33 -10.21 -31.02
C PRO A 421 -25.71 -9.23 -32.12
N ARG A 422 -24.89 -9.15 -33.17
CA ARG A 422 -25.08 -8.25 -34.32
C ARG A 422 -26.47 -8.31 -34.98
N ARG A 423 -27.31 -9.30 -34.62
CA ARG A 423 -28.69 -9.46 -35.10
C ARG A 423 -29.69 -8.42 -34.57
N ALA A 424 -29.43 -7.68 -33.53
CA ALA A 424 -30.35 -6.69 -32.96
C ALA A 424 -30.28 -5.30 -33.65
N VAL A 425 -29.26 -5.03 -34.45
CA VAL A 425 -29.10 -3.73 -35.12
C VAL A 425 -29.81 -3.69 -36.47
N VAL A 426 -30.04 -4.84 -37.14
CA VAL A 426 -30.69 -4.89 -38.47
C VAL A 426 -32.21 -4.78 -38.39
N ALA A 427 -32.84 -5.05 -37.22
CA ALA A 427 -34.30 -5.01 -37.10
C ALA A 427 -34.88 -3.61 -36.86
N ARG A 428 -34.08 -2.59 -36.61
CA ARG A 428 -34.57 -1.21 -36.37
C ARG A 428 -34.57 -0.29 -37.61
N THR A 429 -33.99 -0.71 -38.70
CA THR A 429 -33.96 0.08 -39.96
C THR A 429 -35.03 -0.31 -40.98
N GLN A 430 -35.92 -1.27 -40.70
CA GLN A 430 -36.98 -1.70 -41.64
C GLN A 430 -38.40 -1.18 -41.31
N HIS A 431 -38.57 -0.30 -40.32
CA HIS A 431 -39.87 0.33 -40.02
C HIS A 431 -39.84 1.85 -40.04
N ALA A 432 -39.05 2.42 -40.91
CA ALA A 432 -39.10 3.86 -41.20
C ALA A 432 -39.10 4.06 -42.74
N TYR A 433 -40.21 3.68 -43.39
CA TYR A 433 -40.71 4.21 -44.68
C TYR A 433 -42.23 4.16 -44.68
#